data_1347326cd29710bc0fb0b2b3fd644d46
#
_entry.id   1347326cd29710bc0fb0b2b3fd644d46
#
_cell.length_a   1.000
_cell.length_b   1.000
_cell.length_c   1.000
_cell.angle_alpha   90.00
_cell.angle_beta   90.00
_cell.angle_gamma   90.00
#
_symmetry.space_group_name_H-M   'P 1'
#
loop_
_entity.id
_entity.type
_entity.pdbx_description
1 polymer ?
#
loop_
_entity_poly.entity_id
_entity_poly.type
_entity_poly.pdbx_seq_one_letter_code
_entity_poly.pdbx_strand_id
1 'polypeptide(L)'
;MCLLGANAAGKTTTMKTIFGLVHPKSGTIEFEGKPIQNKLTGDIVTSGLALVPEARRIFPRMTVYENLEMGAFSRSNRVEVKQDMDHVCQIFPRIKERLKQIAGTMSGGEQQMLAMGRALMSRPHMVCLDEPSMGLSPILVETVFNTVLRIRDEGVTVFLVEQNASMALSLADRGYVLQTGKVVLTDTAKNLLTNDLVRQAYLGGA
;
A
#
# COMPACT_ATOMS: atom_id res chain seq x y z
N MET A 1 -1.93 -5.18 8.99
CA MET A 1 -2.22 -4.10 9.98
C MET A 1 -2.76 -2.87 9.26
N CYS A 2 -3.50 -1.97 9.94
CA CYS A 2 -4.01 -0.75 9.31
C CYS A 2 -3.81 0.51 10.18
N LEU A 3 -3.68 1.66 9.53
CA LEU A 3 -3.66 3.00 10.12
C LEU A 3 -4.89 3.77 9.65
N LEU A 4 -5.74 4.13 10.59
CA LEU A 4 -7.00 4.82 10.36
C LEU A 4 -6.88 6.28 10.79
N GLY A 5 -7.63 7.16 10.15
CA GLY A 5 -7.71 8.56 10.53
C GLY A 5 -8.41 9.40 9.49
N ALA A 6 -8.99 10.51 9.92
CA ALA A 6 -9.59 11.49 9.02
C ALA A 6 -8.54 12.15 8.10
N ASN A 7 -9.00 12.91 7.12
CA ASN A 7 -8.11 13.75 6.31
C ASN A 7 -7.33 14.70 7.22
N ALA A 8 -6.06 14.95 6.87
CA ALA A 8 -5.11 15.74 7.65
C ALA A 8 -4.74 15.17 9.04
N ALA A 9 -5.13 13.94 9.38
CA ALA A 9 -4.71 13.30 10.64
C ALA A 9 -3.19 13.02 10.72
N GLY A 10 -2.48 13.02 9.58
CA GLY A 10 -1.04 12.77 9.51
C GLY A 10 -0.66 11.42 8.87
N LYS A 11 -1.62 10.66 8.32
CA LYS A 11 -1.41 9.35 7.70
C LYS A 11 -0.33 9.36 6.61
N THR A 12 -0.51 10.19 5.58
CA THR A 12 0.45 10.32 4.47
C THR A 12 1.81 10.88 4.95
N THR A 13 1.83 11.74 5.97
CA THR A 13 3.08 12.21 6.58
C THR A 13 3.82 11.06 7.24
N THR A 14 3.12 10.19 7.98
CA THR A 14 3.70 8.97 8.56
C THR A 14 4.31 8.08 7.48
N MET A 15 3.58 7.85 6.38
CA MET A 15 4.08 7.08 5.24
C MET A 15 5.34 7.71 4.64
N LYS A 16 5.31 9.02 4.37
CA LYS A 16 6.48 9.74 3.86
C LYS A 16 7.68 9.66 4.79
N THR A 17 7.44 9.66 6.11
CA THR A 17 8.51 9.56 7.10
C THR A 17 9.12 8.16 7.13
N ILE A 18 8.31 7.10 7.04
CA ILE A 18 8.80 5.71 6.93
C ILE A 18 9.70 5.54 5.71
N PHE A 19 9.36 6.16 4.58
CA PHE A 19 10.13 6.06 3.34
C PHE A 19 11.24 7.12 3.18
N GLY A 20 11.58 7.86 4.26
CA GLY A 20 12.68 8.83 4.24
C GLY A 20 12.43 10.09 3.40
N LEU A 21 11.18 10.32 2.96
CA LEU A 21 10.79 11.53 2.22
C LEU A 21 10.57 12.74 3.14
N VAL A 22 10.33 12.48 4.42
CA VAL A 22 10.25 13.47 5.50
C VAL A 22 11.09 12.95 6.66
N HIS A 23 11.96 13.78 7.21
CA HIS A 23 12.78 13.40 8.36
C HIS A 23 11.97 13.55 9.66
N PRO A 24 11.98 12.54 10.55
CA PRO A 24 11.40 12.68 11.88
C PRO A 24 12.19 13.67 12.71
N LYS A 25 11.50 14.49 13.50
CA LYS A 25 12.16 15.44 14.42
C LYS A 25 12.82 14.72 15.60
N SER A 26 12.30 13.58 16.00
CA SER A 26 12.80 12.74 17.10
C SER A 26 12.21 11.33 16.98
N GLY A 27 12.75 10.41 17.76
CA GLY A 27 12.32 9.01 17.79
C GLY A 27 13.06 8.15 16.78
N THR A 28 12.68 6.86 16.74
CA THR A 28 13.27 5.84 15.87
C THR A 28 12.22 5.19 15.01
N ILE A 29 12.62 4.77 13.80
CA ILE A 29 11.81 3.94 12.91
C ILE A 29 12.63 2.71 12.60
N GLU A 30 12.09 1.55 12.90
CA GLU A 30 12.76 0.27 12.68
C GLU A 30 11.96 -0.61 11.73
N PHE A 31 12.66 -1.27 10.83
CA PHE A 31 12.13 -2.31 9.98
C PHE A 31 12.99 -3.57 10.12
N GLU A 32 12.36 -4.69 10.48
CA GLU A 32 13.04 -5.96 10.77
C GLU A 32 14.22 -5.80 11.75
N GLY A 33 14.00 -5.01 12.82
CA GLY A 33 15.02 -4.75 13.86
C GLY A 33 16.17 -3.85 13.43
N LYS A 34 16.09 -3.23 12.25
CA LYS A 34 17.13 -2.32 11.74
C LYS A 34 16.58 -0.89 11.67
N PRO A 35 17.32 0.14 12.15
CA PRO A 35 16.89 1.52 12.05
C PRO A 35 16.92 2.00 10.59
N ILE A 36 15.84 2.68 10.17
CA ILE A 36 15.68 3.17 8.80
C ILE A 36 15.44 4.70 8.70
N GLN A 37 15.24 5.41 9.81
CA GLN A 37 14.87 6.84 9.82
C GLN A 37 15.86 7.79 9.14
N ASN A 38 17.13 7.38 8.98
CA ASN A 38 18.19 8.18 8.33
C ASN A 38 18.66 7.58 7.01
N LYS A 39 17.96 6.56 6.49
CA LYS A 39 18.31 5.93 5.22
C LYS A 39 17.70 6.69 4.04
N LEU A 40 18.36 6.60 2.90
CA LEU A 40 17.79 7.06 1.64
C LEU A 40 16.59 6.18 1.24
N THR A 41 15.61 6.74 0.55
CA THR A 41 14.42 6.01 0.07
C THR A 41 14.81 4.75 -0.71
N GLY A 42 15.84 4.82 -1.57
CA GLY A 42 16.33 3.67 -2.32
C GLY A 42 16.80 2.52 -1.41
N ASP A 43 17.52 2.82 -0.32
CA ASP A 43 18.00 1.82 0.63
C ASP A 43 16.84 1.21 1.43
N ILE A 44 15.81 2.01 1.74
CA ILE A 44 14.60 1.54 2.41
C ILE A 44 13.85 0.56 1.50
N VAL A 45 13.68 0.91 0.23
CA VAL A 45 13.03 0.03 -0.75
C VAL A 45 13.82 -1.27 -0.95
N THR A 46 15.14 -1.19 -1.08
CA THR A 46 15.99 -2.39 -1.23
C THR A 46 16.05 -3.25 0.02
N SER A 47 15.70 -2.71 1.19
CA SER A 47 15.57 -3.50 2.42
C SER A 47 14.28 -4.32 2.50
N GLY A 48 13.37 -4.20 1.53
CA GLY A 48 12.15 -5.00 1.45
C GLY A 48 10.85 -4.23 1.76
N LEU A 49 10.87 -2.90 1.85
CA LEU A 49 9.66 -2.09 1.91
C LEU A 49 9.24 -1.60 0.53
N ALA A 50 7.96 -1.71 0.19
CA ALA A 50 7.40 -1.09 -1.01
C ALA A 50 6.25 -0.16 -0.65
N LEU A 51 6.11 0.93 -1.42
CA LEU A 51 5.05 1.92 -1.27
C LEU A 51 4.16 1.95 -2.51
N VAL A 52 2.87 1.82 -2.31
CA VAL A 52 1.84 2.23 -3.27
C VAL A 52 1.27 3.55 -2.77
N PRO A 53 1.71 4.69 -3.32
CA PRO A 53 1.31 6.00 -2.82
C PRO A 53 -0.11 6.35 -3.26
N GLU A 54 -0.73 7.27 -2.55
CA GLU A 54 -1.96 7.93 -2.96
C GLU A 54 -1.86 8.45 -4.42
N ALA A 55 -2.99 8.49 -5.12
CA ALA A 55 -3.08 8.90 -6.52
C ALA A 55 -2.24 8.04 -7.50
N ARG A 56 -1.98 6.77 -7.14
CA ARG A 56 -1.40 5.71 -7.99
C ARG A 56 0.04 5.93 -8.43
N ARG A 57 0.44 7.16 -8.78
CA ARG A 57 1.80 7.58 -9.18
C ARG A 57 2.45 6.63 -10.18
N ILE A 58 1.69 6.20 -11.21
CA ILE A 58 2.22 5.46 -12.34
C ILE A 58 3.05 6.36 -13.27
N PHE A 59 3.81 5.78 -14.18
CA PHE A 59 4.46 6.48 -15.28
C PHE A 59 3.52 6.51 -16.48
N PRO A 60 2.76 7.60 -16.71
CA PRO A 60 1.62 7.59 -17.65
C PRO A 60 2.03 7.49 -19.13
N ARG A 61 3.27 7.84 -19.46
CA ARG A 61 3.81 7.77 -20.84
C ARG A 61 4.49 6.44 -21.15
N MET A 62 4.70 5.61 -20.16
CA MET A 62 5.24 4.26 -20.30
C MET A 62 4.11 3.25 -20.52
N THR A 63 4.45 2.13 -21.13
CA THR A 63 3.56 0.98 -21.22
C THR A 63 3.33 0.37 -19.83
N VAL A 64 2.32 -0.48 -19.73
CA VAL A 64 2.07 -1.29 -18.53
C VAL A 64 3.27 -2.16 -18.19
N TYR A 65 3.86 -2.83 -19.19
CA TYR A 65 5.05 -3.65 -19.02
C TYR A 65 6.23 -2.85 -18.43
N GLU A 66 6.55 -1.70 -19.03
CA GLU A 66 7.63 -0.82 -18.55
C GLU A 66 7.38 -0.31 -17.14
N ASN A 67 6.13 0.02 -16.78
CA ASN A 67 5.78 0.37 -15.42
C ASN A 67 6.08 -0.75 -14.42
N LEU A 68 5.73 -2.00 -14.75
CA LEU A 68 6.05 -3.16 -13.92
C LEU A 68 7.57 -3.37 -13.84
N GLU A 69 8.29 -3.29 -14.96
CA GLU A 69 9.74 -3.44 -15.00
C GLU A 69 10.46 -2.41 -14.12
N MET A 70 9.95 -1.16 -14.07
CA MET A 70 10.46 -0.13 -13.17
C MET A 70 10.36 -0.52 -11.69
N GLY A 71 9.39 -1.36 -11.31
CA GLY A 71 9.28 -1.90 -9.94
C GLY A 71 10.46 -2.82 -9.56
N ALA A 72 11.09 -3.44 -10.54
CA ALA A 72 12.26 -4.30 -10.35
C ALA A 72 13.61 -3.56 -10.59
N PHE A 73 13.62 -2.22 -10.66
CA PHE A 73 14.79 -1.43 -11.06
C PHE A 73 16.06 -1.74 -10.26
N SER A 74 15.92 -2.00 -8.96
CA SER A 74 17.05 -2.32 -8.06
C SER A 74 17.55 -3.78 -8.15
N ARG A 75 16.90 -4.62 -8.97
CA ARG A 75 17.17 -6.06 -9.04
C ARG A 75 17.99 -6.41 -10.27
N SER A 76 19.05 -7.19 -10.08
CA SER A 76 19.98 -7.60 -11.14
C SER A 76 19.64 -8.96 -11.79
N ASN A 77 18.96 -9.86 -11.07
CA ASN A 77 18.63 -11.19 -11.58
C ASN A 77 17.44 -11.13 -12.56
N ARG A 78 17.73 -11.08 -13.85
CA ARG A 78 16.70 -10.97 -14.90
C ARG A 78 15.80 -12.20 -15.02
N VAL A 79 16.26 -13.38 -14.66
CA VAL A 79 15.45 -14.60 -14.67
C VAL A 79 14.36 -14.51 -13.60
N GLU A 80 14.73 -14.13 -12.40
CA GLU A 80 13.77 -13.94 -11.31
C GLU A 80 12.79 -12.79 -11.60
N VAL A 81 13.27 -11.67 -12.15
CA VAL A 81 12.40 -10.54 -12.54
C VAL A 81 11.33 -10.99 -13.54
N LYS A 82 11.70 -11.86 -14.50
CA LYS A 82 10.73 -12.43 -15.46
C LYS A 82 9.70 -13.33 -14.78
N GLN A 83 10.14 -14.18 -13.85
CA GLN A 83 9.23 -15.03 -13.06
C GLN A 83 8.26 -14.20 -12.25
N ASP A 84 8.72 -13.12 -11.61
CA ASP A 84 7.87 -12.21 -10.84
C ASP A 84 6.91 -11.42 -11.74
N MET A 85 7.33 -11.04 -12.94
CA MET A 85 6.44 -10.44 -13.95
C MET A 85 5.29 -11.39 -14.28
N ASP A 86 5.59 -12.66 -14.53
CA ASP A 86 4.57 -13.68 -14.82
C ASP A 86 3.65 -13.88 -13.61
N HIS A 87 4.21 -13.89 -12.39
CA HIS A 87 3.44 -14.02 -11.15
C HIS A 87 2.52 -12.79 -10.92
N VAL A 88 3.03 -11.57 -11.06
CA VAL A 88 2.23 -10.33 -10.97
C VAL A 88 1.10 -10.34 -12.00
N CYS A 89 1.37 -10.82 -13.21
CA CYS A 89 0.35 -11.00 -14.24
C CYS A 89 -0.73 -12.04 -13.88
N GLN A 90 -0.41 -13.02 -13.03
CA GLN A 90 -1.41 -13.95 -12.49
C GLN A 90 -2.26 -13.32 -11.38
N ILE A 91 -1.67 -12.45 -10.56
CA ILE A 91 -2.41 -11.68 -9.55
C ILE A 91 -3.36 -10.69 -10.23
N PHE A 92 -2.92 -10.05 -11.31
CA PHE A 92 -3.64 -9.00 -12.03
C PHE A 92 -3.92 -9.38 -13.50
N PRO A 93 -4.90 -10.26 -13.81
CA PRO A 93 -5.16 -10.70 -15.18
C PRO A 93 -5.46 -9.54 -16.16
N ARG A 94 -6.15 -8.49 -15.69
CA ARG A 94 -6.44 -7.31 -16.52
C ARG A 94 -5.18 -6.53 -16.91
N ILE A 95 -4.17 -6.53 -16.07
CA ILE A 95 -2.85 -5.93 -16.35
C ILE A 95 -2.12 -6.77 -17.40
N LYS A 96 -2.19 -8.11 -17.29
CA LYS A 96 -1.61 -9.04 -18.26
C LYS A 96 -2.14 -8.81 -19.70
N GLU A 97 -3.45 -8.61 -19.84
CA GLU A 97 -4.11 -8.38 -21.13
C GLU A 97 -3.63 -7.09 -21.80
N ARG A 98 -3.05 -6.14 -21.06
CA ARG A 98 -2.76 -4.76 -21.46
C ARG A 98 -1.27 -4.40 -21.41
N LEU A 99 -0.35 -5.36 -21.33
CA LEU A 99 1.09 -5.12 -21.13
C LEU A 99 1.69 -4.11 -22.13
N LYS A 100 1.20 -4.06 -23.37
CA LYS A 100 1.68 -3.13 -24.39
C LYS A 100 0.94 -1.79 -24.43
N GLN A 101 -0.13 -1.62 -23.64
CA GLN A 101 -0.91 -0.40 -23.58
C GLN A 101 -0.16 0.69 -22.82
N ILE A 102 -0.30 1.94 -23.24
CA ILE A 102 0.21 3.12 -22.53
C ILE A 102 -0.59 3.27 -21.22
N ALA A 103 0.10 3.27 -20.09
CA ALA A 103 -0.53 3.21 -18.75
C ALA A 103 -1.45 4.40 -18.46
N GLY A 104 -1.16 5.58 -19.00
CA GLY A 104 -1.99 6.76 -18.84
C GLY A 104 -3.39 6.65 -19.48
N THR A 105 -3.60 5.70 -20.40
CA THR A 105 -4.90 5.46 -21.08
C THR A 105 -5.78 4.44 -20.37
N MET A 106 -5.31 3.86 -19.25
CA MET A 106 -6.04 2.89 -18.46
C MET A 106 -7.07 3.57 -17.55
N SER A 107 -8.11 2.83 -17.17
CA SER A 107 -9.06 3.28 -16.14
C SER A 107 -8.37 3.46 -14.78
N GLY A 108 -8.98 4.26 -13.90
CA GLY A 108 -8.42 4.50 -12.57
C GLY A 108 -8.18 3.25 -11.73
N GLY A 109 -9.06 2.25 -11.81
CA GLY A 109 -8.87 0.97 -11.13
C GLY A 109 -7.75 0.14 -11.72
N GLU A 110 -7.61 0.11 -13.05
CA GLU A 110 -6.49 -0.58 -13.70
C GLU A 110 -5.16 0.09 -13.35
N GLN A 111 -5.11 1.42 -13.30
CA GLN A 111 -3.91 2.14 -12.85
C GLN A 111 -3.57 1.83 -11.38
N GLN A 112 -4.57 1.63 -10.52
CA GLN A 112 -4.36 1.22 -9.13
C GLN A 112 -3.77 -0.20 -9.06
N MET A 113 -4.31 -1.14 -9.82
CA MET A 113 -3.76 -2.49 -9.93
C MET A 113 -2.33 -2.48 -10.49
N LEU A 114 -2.04 -1.62 -11.48
CA LEU A 114 -0.70 -1.45 -12.02
C LEU A 114 0.28 -0.91 -10.96
N ALA A 115 -0.13 0.06 -10.16
CA ALA A 115 0.69 0.59 -9.08
C ALA A 115 1.01 -0.47 -8.02
N MET A 116 0.03 -1.31 -7.66
CA MET A 116 0.21 -2.44 -6.74
C MET A 116 1.14 -3.50 -7.36
N GLY A 117 0.90 -3.87 -8.62
CA GLY A 117 1.76 -4.81 -9.35
C GLY A 117 3.20 -4.33 -9.44
N ARG A 118 3.42 -3.05 -9.73
CA ARG A 118 4.76 -2.44 -9.73
C ARG A 118 5.45 -2.54 -8.37
N ALA A 119 4.72 -2.34 -7.28
CA ALA A 119 5.26 -2.48 -5.93
C ALA A 119 5.70 -3.93 -5.66
N LEU A 120 4.93 -4.93 -6.09
CA LEU A 120 5.26 -6.35 -5.92
C LEU A 120 6.52 -6.78 -6.71
N MET A 121 6.82 -6.12 -7.83
CA MET A 121 8.02 -6.41 -8.62
C MET A 121 9.34 -6.19 -7.86
N SER A 122 9.34 -5.45 -6.75
CA SER A 122 10.52 -5.30 -5.89
C SER A 122 10.76 -6.51 -4.96
N ARG A 123 9.87 -7.52 -4.92
CA ARG A 123 9.83 -8.62 -3.94
C ARG A 123 9.82 -8.10 -2.49
N PRO A 124 8.84 -7.31 -2.11
CA PRO A 124 8.84 -6.70 -0.80
C PRO A 124 8.50 -7.71 0.30
N HIS A 125 9.07 -7.53 1.49
CA HIS A 125 8.62 -8.20 2.71
C HIS A 125 7.38 -7.51 3.29
N MET A 126 7.25 -6.19 3.04
CA MET A 126 6.09 -5.40 3.43
C MET A 126 5.69 -4.42 2.32
N VAL A 127 4.40 -4.40 2.01
CA VAL A 127 3.79 -3.39 1.12
C VAL A 127 2.99 -2.41 1.97
N CYS A 128 3.29 -1.13 1.80
CA CYS A 128 2.53 -0.03 2.38
C CYS A 128 1.60 0.54 1.31
N LEU A 129 0.30 0.60 1.60
CA LEU A 129 -0.75 1.09 0.69
C LEU A 129 -1.35 2.37 1.28
N ASP A 130 -1.22 3.49 0.58
CA ASP A 130 -1.74 4.79 1.02
C ASP A 130 -3.04 5.10 0.28
N GLU A 131 -4.18 4.94 0.98
CA GLU A 131 -5.55 5.13 0.51
C GLU A 131 -5.85 4.46 -0.85
N PRO A 132 -5.59 3.14 -0.99
CA PRO A 132 -5.69 2.46 -2.28
C PRO A 132 -7.12 2.41 -2.84
N SER A 133 -8.14 2.62 -2.01
CA SER A 133 -9.55 2.61 -2.42
C SER A 133 -10.06 3.96 -2.91
N MET A 134 -9.30 5.04 -2.70
CA MET A 134 -9.77 6.40 -2.95
C MET A 134 -10.10 6.65 -4.42
N GLY A 135 -11.31 7.19 -4.67
CA GLY A 135 -11.77 7.54 -6.02
C GLY A 135 -12.05 6.34 -6.94
N LEU A 136 -12.27 5.16 -6.37
CA LEU A 136 -12.67 3.97 -7.10
C LEU A 136 -14.17 3.70 -6.96
N SER A 137 -14.76 3.02 -7.95
CA SER A 137 -16.12 2.52 -7.84
C SER A 137 -16.19 1.37 -6.81
N PRO A 138 -17.35 1.09 -6.20
CA PRO A 138 -17.49 0.02 -5.19
C PRO A 138 -16.94 -1.33 -5.64
N ILE A 139 -17.20 -1.73 -6.87
CA ILE A 139 -16.71 -2.99 -7.45
C ILE A 139 -15.17 -3.02 -7.51
N LEU A 140 -14.54 -1.90 -7.87
CA LEU A 140 -13.09 -1.80 -7.93
C LEU A 140 -12.45 -1.74 -6.54
N VAL A 141 -13.12 -1.12 -5.58
CA VAL A 141 -12.73 -1.16 -4.16
C VAL A 141 -12.67 -2.59 -3.67
N GLU A 142 -13.72 -3.38 -3.89
CA GLU A 142 -13.74 -4.80 -3.54
C GLU A 142 -12.60 -5.59 -4.23
N THR A 143 -12.37 -5.33 -5.51
CA THR A 143 -11.26 -5.95 -6.26
C THR A 143 -9.90 -5.63 -5.64
N VAL A 144 -9.66 -4.37 -5.26
CA VAL A 144 -8.40 -3.94 -4.60
C VAL A 144 -8.23 -4.67 -3.27
N PHE A 145 -9.28 -4.74 -2.44
CA PHE A 145 -9.19 -5.40 -1.13
C PHE A 145 -9.01 -6.91 -1.23
N ASN A 146 -9.69 -7.57 -2.19
CA ASN A 146 -9.45 -8.98 -2.48
C ASN A 146 -7.99 -9.22 -2.93
N THR A 147 -7.42 -8.29 -3.67
CA THR A 147 -5.99 -8.35 -4.03
C THR A 147 -5.09 -8.18 -2.81
N VAL A 148 -5.43 -7.28 -1.89
CA VAL A 148 -4.70 -7.11 -0.62
C VAL A 148 -4.68 -8.41 0.19
N LEU A 149 -5.83 -9.10 0.28
CA LEU A 149 -5.92 -10.41 0.94
C LEU A 149 -5.02 -11.43 0.27
N ARG A 150 -5.04 -11.50 -1.06
CA ARG A 150 -4.19 -12.42 -1.82
C ARG A 150 -2.70 -12.16 -1.58
N ILE A 151 -2.25 -10.90 -1.62
CA ILE A 151 -0.88 -10.51 -1.33
C ILE A 151 -0.46 -10.94 0.08
N ARG A 152 -1.34 -10.75 1.08
CA ARG A 152 -1.11 -11.21 2.45
C ARG A 152 -0.99 -12.73 2.54
N ASP A 153 -1.87 -13.45 1.87
CA ASP A 153 -1.91 -14.92 1.90
C ASP A 153 -0.67 -15.53 1.20
N GLU A 154 -0.01 -14.79 0.32
CA GLU A 154 1.29 -15.12 -0.25
C GLU A 154 2.48 -14.78 0.69
N GLY A 155 2.21 -14.34 1.92
CA GLY A 155 3.22 -14.09 2.96
C GLY A 155 3.79 -12.68 3.01
N VAL A 156 3.31 -11.76 2.17
CA VAL A 156 3.74 -10.35 2.21
C VAL A 156 2.98 -9.61 3.31
N THR A 157 3.69 -8.96 4.20
CA THR A 157 3.07 -8.10 5.21
C THR A 157 2.43 -6.88 4.54
N VAL A 158 1.18 -6.55 4.91
CA VAL A 158 0.49 -5.37 4.39
C VAL A 158 0.27 -4.35 5.49
N PHE A 159 0.73 -3.11 5.25
CA PHE A 159 0.40 -1.93 6.03
C PHE A 159 -0.55 -1.03 5.21
N LEU A 160 -1.82 -1.05 5.60
CA LEU A 160 -2.90 -0.36 4.91
C LEU A 160 -3.20 0.96 5.62
N VAL A 161 -3.12 2.06 4.91
CA VAL A 161 -3.58 3.37 5.37
C VAL A 161 -4.88 3.68 4.68
N GLU A 162 -5.95 3.90 5.45
CA GLU A 162 -7.30 4.08 4.89
C GLU A 162 -8.13 5.06 5.72
N GLN A 163 -9.08 5.70 5.06
CA GLN A 163 -10.12 6.47 5.70
C GLN A 163 -11.37 5.63 5.98
N ASN A 164 -11.66 4.65 5.13
CA ASN A 164 -12.76 3.70 5.32
C ASN A 164 -12.38 2.66 6.38
N ALA A 165 -12.70 2.98 7.65
CA ALA A 165 -12.33 2.15 8.79
C ALA A 165 -13.00 0.77 8.76
N SER A 166 -14.26 0.67 8.34
CA SER A 166 -14.98 -0.60 8.27
C SER A 166 -14.25 -1.60 7.38
N MET A 167 -13.90 -1.18 6.17
CA MET A 167 -13.20 -2.03 5.22
C MET A 167 -11.77 -2.34 5.66
N ALA A 168 -11.02 -1.35 6.14
CA ALA A 168 -9.65 -1.57 6.58
C ALA A 168 -9.57 -2.55 7.77
N LEU A 169 -10.46 -2.40 8.75
CA LEU A 169 -10.52 -3.27 9.93
C LEU A 169 -11.02 -4.67 9.62
N SER A 170 -11.86 -4.85 8.59
CA SER A 170 -12.30 -6.19 8.18
C SER A 170 -11.17 -7.06 7.62
N LEU A 171 -10.08 -6.45 7.15
CA LEU A 171 -8.94 -7.12 6.53
C LEU A 171 -7.71 -7.20 7.44
N ALA A 172 -7.62 -6.31 8.43
CA ALA A 172 -6.44 -6.18 9.27
C ALA A 172 -6.54 -7.09 10.51
N ASP A 173 -5.38 -7.48 11.03
CA ASP A 173 -5.28 -8.16 12.33
C ASP A 173 -5.27 -7.13 13.47
N ARG A 174 -4.64 -5.98 13.23
CA ARG A 174 -4.45 -4.89 14.19
C ARG A 174 -4.62 -3.53 13.52
N GLY A 175 -5.20 -2.58 14.26
CA GLY A 175 -5.38 -1.20 13.80
C GLY A 175 -4.79 -0.17 14.75
N TYR A 176 -4.48 0.98 14.17
CA TYR A 176 -4.05 2.21 14.85
C TYR A 176 -4.97 3.33 14.41
N VAL A 177 -5.48 4.11 15.34
CA VAL A 177 -6.30 5.29 15.03
C VAL A 177 -5.46 6.53 15.25
N LEU A 178 -5.25 7.30 14.18
CA LEU A 178 -4.48 8.53 14.18
C LEU A 178 -5.42 9.74 14.19
N GLN A 179 -5.22 10.65 15.14
CA GLN A 179 -5.96 11.90 15.23
C GLN A 179 -4.98 13.04 15.49
N THR A 180 -4.98 14.05 14.63
CA THR A 180 -4.12 15.25 14.79
C THR A 180 -2.65 14.90 15.09
N GLY A 181 -2.09 13.97 14.34
CA GLY A 181 -0.69 13.54 14.46
C GLY A 181 -0.37 12.62 15.64
N LYS A 182 -1.37 12.17 16.40
CA LYS A 182 -1.19 11.27 17.56
C LYS A 182 -1.96 9.99 17.37
N VAL A 183 -1.36 8.85 17.75
CA VAL A 183 -2.08 7.59 17.87
C VAL A 183 -2.91 7.66 19.15
N VAL A 184 -4.23 7.72 18.99
CA VAL A 184 -5.18 7.85 20.13
C VAL A 184 -5.73 6.50 20.57
N LEU A 185 -5.70 5.48 19.70
CA LEU A 185 -6.18 4.15 20.01
C LEU A 185 -5.39 3.10 19.20
N THR A 186 -5.11 1.97 19.81
CA THR A 186 -4.53 0.80 19.14
C THR A 186 -5.06 -0.47 19.79
N ASP A 187 -5.54 -1.40 18.96
CA ASP A 187 -6.04 -2.70 19.41
C ASP A 187 -6.07 -3.69 18.24
N THR A 188 -6.54 -4.91 18.50
CA THR A 188 -6.92 -5.84 17.45
C THR A 188 -8.03 -5.23 16.58
N ALA A 189 -8.06 -5.54 15.31
CA ALA A 189 -9.09 -5.03 14.41
C ALA A 189 -10.50 -5.41 14.87
N LYS A 190 -10.66 -6.62 15.44
CA LYS A 190 -11.93 -7.10 16.00
C LYS A 190 -12.43 -6.20 17.14
N ASN A 191 -11.56 -5.81 18.07
CA ASN A 191 -11.93 -4.93 19.17
C ASN A 191 -12.24 -3.51 18.69
N LEU A 192 -11.47 -3.00 17.71
CA LEU A 192 -11.70 -1.68 17.12
C LEU A 192 -13.05 -1.58 16.40
N LEU A 193 -13.50 -2.65 15.71
CA LEU A 193 -14.82 -2.70 15.05
C LEU A 193 -15.99 -2.54 16.06
N THR A 194 -15.81 -2.95 17.30
CA THR A 194 -16.82 -2.86 18.37
C THR A 194 -16.61 -1.68 19.30
N ASN A 195 -15.54 -0.93 19.15
CA ASN A 195 -15.21 0.23 19.99
C ASN A 195 -16.12 1.42 19.68
N ASP A 196 -16.78 1.98 20.69
CA ASP A 196 -17.76 3.06 20.53
C ASP A 196 -17.15 4.33 19.93
N LEU A 197 -15.93 4.71 20.30
CA LEU A 197 -15.24 5.87 19.72
C LEU A 197 -14.96 5.69 18.22
N VAL A 198 -14.54 4.48 17.82
CA VAL A 198 -14.31 4.16 16.43
C VAL A 198 -15.63 4.12 15.66
N ARG A 199 -16.69 3.55 16.24
CA ARG A 199 -18.02 3.50 15.63
C ARG A 199 -18.59 4.89 15.40
N GLN A 200 -18.55 5.76 16.39
CA GLN A 200 -19.05 7.14 16.25
C GLN A 200 -18.24 7.98 15.26
N ALA A 201 -16.90 7.87 15.30
CA ALA A 201 -16.03 8.72 14.48
C ALA A 201 -15.85 8.24 13.02
N TYR A 202 -15.93 6.91 12.77
CA TYR A 202 -15.48 6.31 11.49
C TYR A 202 -16.42 5.27 10.88
N LEU A 203 -17.38 4.70 11.65
CA LEU A 203 -18.25 3.63 11.16
C LEU A 203 -19.70 4.08 10.94
N GLY A 204 -20.01 5.38 11.09
CA GLY A 204 -21.36 5.91 10.89
C GLY A 204 -22.32 5.41 11.97
N GLY A 205 -21.95 5.56 13.23
CA GLY A 205 -22.80 5.17 14.35
C GLY A 205 -24.13 5.90 14.32
N ALA A 206 -25.22 5.14 14.18
CA ALA A 206 -26.58 5.54 14.50
C ALA A 206 -26.74 5.51 16.02
#